data_f698676d08668d39a71192ad8ed8e306
#
_entry.id   f698676d08668d39a71192ad8ed8e306
#
_cell.length_a   1.000
_cell.length_b   1.000
_cell.length_c   1.000
_cell.angle_alpha   90.00
_cell.angle_beta   90.00
_cell.angle_gamma   90.00
#
_symmetry.space_group_name_H-M   'P 1'
#
loop_
_entity.id
_entity.type
_entity.pdbx_description
1 polymer ?
#
loop_
_entity_poly.entity_id
_entity_poly.type
_entity_poly.pdbx_seq_one_letter_code
_entity_poly.pdbx_strand_id
1 'polypeptide(L)'
;MFILLLLSHLIFALTSPLTYFGPIAGSIQMVSTTHNESLETLSQRLQLAPTIIEKVNPEVNFHHLARNELIIVPSQVILPTKRRHGIVINIAERRLFDFTTPGKVFVYSAGIGRENWKTPTGIFHISGKRHLPTWTVPKSVHLEEKAKGNILPKTVPPGPDNPLGEHSFRLSHSSYLIHGTNDPTGIGIPSTSGCISLFPDDIAQLFKRVPTGTPVQIVDIPIKITRTGKTLWAESHLNLKNGQNHFTKQESDDIMVRLKKMHGLSAEEMVHVRVVIEENTGIPYPIQLH
;
A
#
# COMPACT_ATOMS: atom_id res chain seq x y z
N MET A 1 -42.56 -5.89 14.96
CA MET A 1 -42.19 -6.23 13.57
C MET A 1 -40.66 -6.10 13.50
N PHE A 2 -39.96 -7.23 13.76
CA PHE A 2 -38.49 -7.29 13.78
C PHE A 2 -37.99 -7.28 12.33
N ILE A 3 -37.29 -6.22 11.93
CA ILE A 3 -36.54 -6.19 10.66
C ILE A 3 -35.30 -7.03 10.89
N LEU A 4 -35.30 -8.25 10.38
CA LEU A 4 -34.17 -9.15 10.30
C LEU A 4 -33.24 -8.56 9.20
N LEU A 5 -32.22 -7.78 9.60
CA LEU A 5 -31.12 -7.41 8.72
C LEU A 5 -30.32 -8.69 8.42
N LEU A 6 -30.57 -9.27 7.25
CA LEU A 6 -29.73 -10.28 6.65
C LEU A 6 -28.36 -9.64 6.38
N LEU A 7 -27.42 -9.79 7.30
CA LEU A 7 -26.00 -9.60 7.04
C LEU A 7 -25.58 -10.69 6.04
N SER A 8 -25.72 -10.39 4.76
CA SER A 8 -25.09 -11.19 3.72
C SER A 8 -23.58 -11.15 3.98
N HIS A 9 -22.99 -12.32 4.20
CA HIS A 9 -21.54 -12.52 4.23
C HIS A 9 -21.00 -12.27 2.82
N LEU A 10 -21.00 -11.01 2.38
CA LEU A 10 -20.24 -10.65 1.19
C LEU A 10 -18.76 -10.69 1.59
N ILE A 11 -18.09 -11.74 1.13
CA ILE A 11 -16.64 -11.78 1.04
C ILE A 11 -16.26 -10.72 0.00
N PHE A 12 -16.21 -9.45 0.42
CA PHE A 12 -15.53 -8.42 -0.35
C PHE A 12 -14.04 -8.65 -0.19
N ALA A 13 -13.45 -9.38 -1.12
CA ALA A 13 -12.04 -9.22 -1.36
C ALA A 13 -11.83 -7.73 -1.71
N LEU A 14 -10.92 -7.05 -1.01
CA LEU A 14 -10.53 -5.66 -1.30
C LEU A 14 -9.95 -5.47 -2.71
N THR A 15 -9.86 -6.54 -3.48
CA THR A 15 -9.55 -6.61 -4.91
C THR A 15 -10.67 -6.07 -5.82
N SER A 16 -11.82 -5.66 -5.25
CA SER A 16 -12.84 -4.96 -6.01
C SER A 16 -12.40 -3.52 -6.30
N PRO A 17 -12.62 -3.04 -7.55
CA PRO A 17 -12.23 -1.69 -7.90
C PRO A 17 -13.04 -0.66 -7.12
N LEU A 18 -12.35 0.36 -6.59
CA LEU A 18 -12.99 1.53 -6.01
C LEU A 18 -13.43 2.47 -7.14
N THR A 19 -14.67 2.93 -7.08
CA THR A 19 -15.13 4.00 -7.98
C THR A 19 -14.68 5.36 -7.42
N TYR A 20 -14.27 6.27 -8.30
CA TYR A 20 -13.92 7.63 -7.92
C TYR A 20 -14.52 8.64 -8.91
N PHE A 21 -15.00 9.76 -8.37
CA PHE A 21 -15.49 10.92 -9.14
C PHE A 21 -14.65 12.17 -8.89
N GLY A 22 -13.59 12.06 -8.09
CA GLY A 22 -12.73 13.16 -7.67
C GLY A 22 -11.39 12.64 -7.12
N PRO A 23 -10.80 13.37 -6.18
CA PRO A 23 -9.50 13.01 -5.61
C PRO A 23 -9.56 11.91 -4.54
N ILE A 24 -10.76 11.47 -4.14
CA ILE A 24 -10.96 10.42 -3.10
C ILE A 24 -11.66 9.23 -3.74
N ALA A 25 -11.23 8.03 -3.38
CA ALA A 25 -11.83 6.77 -3.81
C ALA A 25 -12.21 5.92 -2.61
N GLY A 26 -13.27 5.11 -2.76
CA GLY A 26 -13.74 4.15 -1.76
C GLY A 26 -14.43 4.79 -0.55
N SER A 27 -14.65 3.98 0.47
CA SER A 27 -15.22 4.36 1.75
C SER A 27 -14.63 3.48 2.86
N ILE A 28 -14.63 3.95 4.09
CA ILE A 28 -14.26 3.12 5.24
C ILE A 28 -15.28 1.99 5.37
N GLN A 29 -14.79 0.78 5.57
CA GLN A 29 -15.61 -0.41 5.76
C GLN A 29 -15.30 -1.06 7.10
N MET A 30 -16.19 -1.93 7.56
CA MET A 30 -15.97 -2.78 8.72
C MET A 30 -16.23 -4.23 8.34
N VAL A 31 -15.38 -5.12 8.80
CA VAL A 31 -15.55 -6.57 8.63
C VAL A 31 -15.52 -7.26 9.98
N SER A 32 -16.22 -8.38 10.10
CA SER A 32 -16.14 -9.22 11.29
C SER A 32 -15.03 -10.26 11.12
N THR A 33 -14.33 -10.56 12.22
CA THR A 33 -13.42 -11.69 12.30
C THR A 33 -14.18 -13.01 12.27
N THR A 34 -13.51 -14.07 11.83
CA THR A 34 -14.01 -15.43 11.84
C THR A 34 -13.49 -16.20 13.07
N HIS A 35 -13.87 -17.47 13.20
CA HIS A 35 -13.38 -18.31 14.30
C HIS A 35 -11.90 -18.68 14.06
N ASN A 36 -11.05 -18.54 15.08
CA ASN A 36 -9.62 -18.84 15.05
C ASN A 36 -8.83 -18.05 13.96
N GLU A 37 -9.26 -16.83 13.67
CA GLU A 37 -8.55 -15.97 12.73
C GLU A 37 -7.36 -15.29 13.43
N SER A 38 -6.18 -15.36 12.79
CA SER A 38 -5.01 -14.58 13.20
C SER A 38 -4.91 -13.29 12.38
N LEU A 39 -4.05 -12.36 12.78
CA LEU A 39 -3.74 -11.17 11.99
C LEU A 39 -3.25 -11.54 10.58
N GLU A 40 -2.44 -12.60 10.45
CA GLU A 40 -1.91 -13.07 9.16
C GLU A 40 -3.02 -13.61 8.27
N THR A 41 -3.94 -14.45 8.81
CA THR A 41 -5.07 -14.98 8.04
C THR A 41 -6.06 -13.89 7.68
N LEU A 42 -6.30 -12.93 8.57
CA LEU A 42 -7.09 -11.73 8.30
C LEU A 42 -6.46 -10.88 7.19
N SER A 43 -5.16 -10.65 7.27
CA SER A 43 -4.37 -9.94 6.25
C SER A 43 -4.50 -10.59 4.87
N GLN A 44 -4.34 -11.91 4.79
CA GLN A 44 -4.49 -12.67 3.55
C GLN A 44 -5.92 -12.62 3.02
N ARG A 45 -6.93 -12.79 3.88
CA ARG A 45 -8.35 -12.69 3.49
C ARG A 45 -8.71 -11.32 2.95
N LEU A 46 -8.19 -10.26 3.57
CA LEU A 46 -8.46 -8.88 3.18
C LEU A 46 -7.51 -8.35 2.10
N GLN A 47 -6.43 -9.08 1.78
CA GLN A 47 -5.33 -8.60 0.91
C GLN A 47 -4.79 -7.24 1.38
N LEU A 48 -4.74 -7.05 2.69
CA LEU A 48 -4.20 -5.87 3.36
C LEU A 48 -2.98 -6.23 4.19
N ALA A 49 -1.96 -5.40 4.13
CA ALA A 49 -0.79 -5.58 4.97
C ALA A 49 -1.17 -5.60 6.47
N PRO A 50 -0.60 -6.51 7.28
CA PRO A 50 -0.84 -6.57 8.72
C PRO A 50 -0.64 -5.21 9.40
N THR A 51 0.44 -4.52 9.06
CA THR A 51 0.77 -3.19 9.61
C THR A 51 -0.27 -2.10 9.31
N ILE A 52 -1.02 -2.24 8.21
CA ILE A 52 -2.13 -1.32 7.88
C ILE A 52 -3.34 -1.64 8.76
N ILE A 53 -3.65 -2.93 8.96
CA ILE A 53 -4.78 -3.37 9.78
C ILE A 53 -4.57 -2.95 11.24
N GLU A 54 -3.41 -3.24 11.82
CA GLU A 54 -3.06 -2.84 13.20
C GLU A 54 -3.16 -1.32 13.40
N LYS A 55 -2.60 -0.57 12.47
CA LYS A 55 -2.51 0.88 12.55
C LYS A 55 -3.88 1.57 12.64
N VAL A 56 -4.88 1.06 11.96
CA VAL A 56 -6.23 1.64 11.93
C VAL A 56 -7.15 1.06 13.00
N ASN A 57 -6.68 0.05 13.74
CA ASN A 57 -7.43 -0.63 14.81
C ASN A 57 -6.58 -0.72 16.09
N PRO A 58 -6.11 0.41 16.66
CA PRO A 58 -5.16 0.40 17.79
C PRO A 58 -5.73 -0.22 19.07
N GLU A 59 -7.05 -0.28 19.21
CA GLU A 59 -7.73 -0.86 20.37
C GLU A 59 -7.94 -2.38 20.27
N VAL A 60 -7.66 -2.98 19.10
CA VAL A 60 -7.87 -4.41 18.87
C VAL A 60 -6.65 -5.21 19.31
N ASN A 61 -6.89 -6.26 20.11
CA ASN A 61 -5.82 -7.19 20.51
C ASN A 61 -5.63 -8.27 19.45
N PHE A 62 -4.72 -8.05 18.51
CA PHE A 62 -4.42 -8.98 17.42
C PHE A 62 -3.73 -10.29 17.85
N HIS A 63 -3.25 -10.39 19.09
CA HIS A 63 -2.77 -11.66 19.65
C HIS A 63 -3.90 -12.59 20.09
N HIS A 64 -5.10 -12.05 20.31
CA HIS A 64 -6.29 -12.79 20.76
C HIS A 64 -7.54 -12.21 20.11
N LEU A 65 -7.68 -12.40 18.79
CA LEU A 65 -8.87 -11.96 18.07
C LEU A 65 -10.12 -12.77 18.50
N ALA A 66 -11.11 -12.07 19.02
CA ALA A 66 -12.37 -12.68 19.31
C ALA A 66 -13.17 -12.99 18.01
N ARG A 67 -14.07 -13.97 18.06
CA ARG A 67 -15.01 -14.21 16.97
C ARG A 67 -15.98 -13.04 16.85
N ASN A 68 -16.28 -12.60 15.63
CA ASN A 68 -17.18 -11.48 15.33
C ASN A 68 -16.67 -10.12 15.85
N GLU A 69 -15.39 -9.98 16.13
CA GLU A 69 -14.80 -8.70 16.43
C GLU A 69 -14.83 -7.81 15.17
N LEU A 70 -15.18 -6.54 15.34
CA LEU A 70 -15.30 -5.61 14.22
C LEU A 70 -13.94 -4.95 13.95
N ILE A 71 -13.47 -5.12 12.72
CA ILE A 71 -12.22 -4.58 12.24
C ILE A 71 -12.48 -3.49 11.20
N ILE A 72 -11.92 -2.32 11.40
CA ILE A 72 -11.93 -1.23 10.43
C ILE A 72 -11.02 -1.60 9.26
N VAL A 73 -11.55 -1.49 8.06
CA VAL A 73 -10.84 -1.70 6.80
C VAL A 73 -10.66 -0.35 6.10
N PRO A 74 -9.42 0.15 5.93
CA PRO A 74 -9.14 1.47 5.37
C PRO A 74 -9.20 1.45 3.84
N SER A 75 -10.39 1.18 3.29
CA SER A 75 -10.65 1.14 1.85
C SER A 75 -11.00 2.51 1.24
N GLN A 76 -11.01 3.59 2.05
CA GLN A 76 -11.05 4.95 1.56
C GLN A 76 -9.63 5.50 1.43
N VAL A 77 -9.32 6.18 0.31
CA VAL A 77 -7.98 6.73 0.03
C VAL A 77 -8.05 8.07 -0.69
N ILE A 78 -7.17 9.00 -0.35
CA ILE A 78 -6.86 10.14 -1.23
C ILE A 78 -5.94 9.63 -2.33
N LEU A 79 -6.31 9.82 -3.59
CA LEU A 79 -5.51 9.35 -4.71
C LEU A 79 -4.18 10.11 -4.81
N PRO A 80 -3.03 9.43 -4.93
CA PRO A 80 -1.70 10.02 -4.70
C PRO A 80 -1.29 11.08 -5.74
N THR A 81 -1.88 11.05 -6.93
CA THR A 81 -1.56 12.00 -8.01
C THR A 81 -2.83 12.39 -8.77
N LYS A 82 -2.73 13.41 -9.63
CA LYS A 82 -3.81 13.76 -10.57
C LYS A 82 -3.88 12.81 -11.77
N ARG A 83 -2.86 11.99 -11.98
CA ARG A 83 -2.81 11.00 -13.06
C ARG A 83 -3.82 9.89 -12.78
N ARG A 84 -4.68 9.59 -13.76
CA ARG A 84 -5.75 8.58 -13.66
C ARG A 84 -5.67 7.57 -14.79
N HIS A 85 -4.46 7.17 -15.18
CA HIS A 85 -4.21 6.12 -16.17
C HIS A 85 -2.89 5.39 -15.86
N GLY A 86 -2.84 4.10 -16.21
CA GLY A 86 -1.71 3.25 -15.91
C GLY A 86 -1.60 2.92 -14.42
N ILE A 87 -0.40 2.79 -13.93
CA ILE A 87 -0.08 2.41 -12.55
C ILE A 87 0.57 3.59 -11.84
N VAL A 88 0.17 3.83 -10.59
CA VAL A 88 0.87 4.72 -9.66
C VAL A 88 1.26 3.90 -8.43
N ILE A 89 2.53 3.97 -8.02
CA ILE A 89 3.02 3.33 -6.80
C ILE A 89 3.46 4.45 -5.85
N ASN A 90 2.85 4.52 -4.66
CA ASN A 90 3.29 5.45 -3.62
C ASN A 90 4.07 4.70 -2.55
N ILE A 91 5.37 4.94 -2.49
CA ILE A 91 6.30 4.27 -1.59
C ILE A 91 5.90 4.52 -0.13
N ALA A 92 5.56 5.76 0.23
CA ALA A 92 5.18 6.12 1.59
C ALA A 92 3.94 5.36 2.08
N GLU A 93 2.96 5.11 1.20
CA GLU A 93 1.76 4.34 1.52
C GLU A 93 1.98 2.82 1.46
N ARG A 94 3.04 2.38 0.76
CA ARG A 94 3.24 0.98 0.40
C ARG A 94 2.03 0.41 -0.33
N ARG A 95 1.54 1.20 -1.30
CA ARG A 95 0.36 0.89 -2.13
C ARG A 95 0.64 1.07 -3.60
N LEU A 96 0.07 0.18 -4.41
CA LEU A 96 -0.02 0.28 -5.85
C LEU A 96 -1.46 0.61 -6.24
N PHE A 97 -1.62 1.61 -7.09
CA PHE A 97 -2.90 2.08 -7.64
C PHE A 97 -2.94 1.75 -9.13
N ASP A 98 -3.86 0.89 -9.54
CA ASP A 98 -4.08 0.50 -10.93
C ASP A 98 -5.28 1.27 -11.51
N PHE A 99 -5.01 2.21 -12.42
CA PHE A 99 -5.98 3.03 -13.13
C PHE A 99 -6.20 2.55 -14.58
N THR A 100 -5.91 1.30 -14.90
CA THR A 100 -6.09 0.78 -16.28
C THR A 100 -7.54 0.60 -16.66
N THR A 101 -8.46 0.58 -15.70
CA THR A 101 -9.90 0.57 -15.93
C THR A 101 -10.47 1.98 -15.76
N PRO A 102 -11.06 2.61 -16.79
CA PRO A 102 -11.60 3.97 -16.70
C PRO A 102 -12.63 4.12 -15.58
N GLY A 103 -12.52 5.21 -14.79
CA GLY A 103 -13.43 5.53 -13.68
C GLY A 103 -13.28 4.64 -12.45
N LYS A 104 -12.33 3.71 -12.47
CA LYS A 104 -12.07 2.77 -11.37
C LYS A 104 -10.59 2.77 -11.00
N VAL A 105 -10.30 2.48 -9.73
CA VAL A 105 -8.95 2.23 -9.25
C VAL A 105 -8.94 0.95 -8.41
N PHE A 106 -7.99 0.08 -8.70
CA PHE A 106 -7.66 -1.04 -7.82
C PHE A 106 -6.50 -0.62 -6.94
N VAL A 107 -6.59 -0.88 -5.65
CA VAL A 107 -5.58 -0.49 -4.67
C VAL A 107 -5.02 -1.76 -4.03
N TYR A 108 -3.71 -1.94 -4.13
CA TYR A 108 -3.02 -3.12 -3.63
C TYR A 108 -1.98 -2.74 -2.58
N SER A 109 -1.88 -3.53 -1.52
CA SER A 109 -0.77 -3.45 -0.58
C SER A 109 0.52 -3.93 -1.25
N ALA A 110 1.62 -3.25 -0.99
CA ALA A 110 2.90 -3.54 -1.64
C ALA A 110 4.06 -3.62 -0.64
N GLY A 111 4.92 -4.61 -0.81
CA GLY A 111 6.26 -4.59 -0.25
C GLY A 111 7.16 -3.72 -1.11
N ILE A 112 8.07 -2.98 -0.50
CA ILE A 112 8.99 -2.05 -1.16
C ILE A 112 10.44 -2.33 -0.77
N GLY A 113 11.36 -1.65 -1.42
CA GLY A 113 12.79 -1.73 -1.12
C GLY A 113 13.12 -1.30 0.31
N ARG A 114 14.05 -2.04 0.94
CA ARG A 114 14.63 -1.72 2.25
C ARG A 114 15.42 -0.40 2.20
N GLU A 115 15.76 0.14 3.35
CA GLU A 115 16.45 1.44 3.45
C GLU A 115 17.73 1.53 2.61
N ASN A 116 18.54 0.48 2.59
CA ASN A 116 19.78 0.39 1.80
C ASN A 116 19.55 -0.03 0.34
N TRP A 117 18.30 -0.33 -0.05
CA TRP A 117 17.90 -0.85 -1.36
C TRP A 117 16.62 -0.17 -1.83
N LYS A 118 16.60 1.15 -1.79
CA LYS A 118 15.38 1.94 -2.02
C LYS A 118 14.76 1.65 -3.39
N THR A 119 13.44 1.50 -3.41
CA THR A 119 12.67 1.57 -4.65
C THR A 119 12.82 2.96 -5.25
N PRO A 120 13.26 3.11 -6.52
CA PRO A 120 13.46 4.41 -7.13
C PRO A 120 12.13 5.09 -7.45
N THR A 121 12.05 6.40 -7.23
CA THR A 121 10.96 7.22 -7.76
C THR A 121 11.23 7.56 -9.23
N GLY A 122 10.17 7.79 -10.00
CA GLY A 122 10.30 8.15 -11.41
C GLY A 122 9.15 7.72 -12.27
N ILE A 123 9.34 7.84 -13.58
CA ILE A 123 8.37 7.44 -14.61
C ILE A 123 8.97 6.28 -15.41
N PHE A 124 8.23 5.21 -15.46
CA PHE A 124 8.55 3.96 -16.13
C PHE A 124 7.38 3.53 -17.02
N HIS A 125 7.55 2.42 -17.70
CA HIS A 125 6.46 1.64 -18.30
C HIS A 125 6.74 0.15 -18.14
N ILE A 126 5.69 -0.66 -18.26
CA ILE A 126 5.84 -2.11 -18.29
C ILE A 126 6.52 -2.51 -19.59
N SER A 127 7.76 -2.96 -19.53
CA SER A 127 8.55 -3.39 -20.69
C SER A 127 8.42 -4.88 -21.00
N GLY A 128 7.86 -5.67 -20.07
CA GLY A 128 7.62 -7.09 -20.27
C GLY A 128 6.84 -7.70 -19.10
N LYS A 129 6.23 -8.87 -19.38
CA LYS A 129 5.45 -9.67 -18.44
C LYS A 129 5.95 -11.12 -18.49
N ARG A 130 5.99 -11.77 -17.33
CA ARG A 130 6.32 -13.20 -17.24
C ARG A 130 5.40 -13.92 -16.27
N HIS A 131 4.79 -14.99 -16.75
CA HIS A 131 4.16 -16.01 -15.91
C HIS A 131 5.22 -17.07 -15.60
N LEU A 132 5.24 -17.57 -14.38
CA LEU A 132 6.23 -18.51 -13.88
C LEU A 132 7.69 -18.05 -14.16
N PRO A 133 8.07 -16.87 -13.61
CA PRO A 133 9.39 -16.34 -13.89
C PRO A 133 10.50 -17.16 -13.24
N THR A 134 11.63 -17.30 -13.92
CA THR A 134 12.88 -17.70 -13.27
C THR A 134 13.50 -16.48 -12.60
N TRP A 135 13.85 -16.57 -11.34
CA TRP A 135 14.59 -15.52 -10.65
C TRP A 135 16.08 -15.66 -10.90
N THR A 136 16.66 -14.71 -11.60
CA THR A 136 18.11 -14.54 -11.66
C THR A 136 18.54 -13.75 -10.44
N VAL A 137 19.29 -14.38 -9.55
CA VAL A 137 19.71 -13.75 -8.27
C VAL A 137 20.67 -12.61 -8.57
N PRO A 138 20.37 -11.36 -8.16
CA PRO A 138 21.26 -10.23 -8.37
C PRO A 138 22.61 -10.43 -7.65
N LYS A 139 23.69 -9.97 -8.27
CA LYS A 139 25.04 -10.09 -7.70
C LYS A 139 25.14 -9.50 -6.29
N SER A 140 24.46 -8.40 -6.06
CA SER A 140 24.37 -7.72 -4.78
C SER A 140 23.69 -8.58 -3.70
N VAL A 141 22.60 -9.29 -4.04
CA VAL A 141 21.93 -10.24 -3.14
C VAL A 141 22.84 -11.43 -2.83
N HIS A 142 23.55 -11.95 -3.82
CA HIS A 142 24.57 -12.98 -3.59
C HIS A 142 25.63 -12.56 -2.59
N LEU A 143 26.12 -11.32 -2.69
CA LEU A 143 27.13 -10.78 -1.77
C LEU A 143 26.60 -10.63 -0.36
N GLU A 144 25.37 -10.13 -0.23
CA GLU A 144 24.71 -9.96 1.05
C GLU A 144 24.49 -11.31 1.75
N GLU A 145 23.92 -12.29 1.04
CA GLU A 145 23.65 -13.60 1.60
C GLU A 145 24.93 -14.39 1.91
N LYS A 146 25.96 -14.25 1.08
CA LYS A 146 27.29 -14.83 1.37
C LYS A 146 27.89 -14.25 2.66
N ALA A 147 27.71 -12.95 2.92
CA ALA A 147 28.16 -12.31 4.17
C ALA A 147 27.43 -12.86 5.40
N LYS A 148 26.19 -13.38 5.23
CA LYS A 148 25.42 -14.07 6.27
C LYS A 148 25.73 -15.57 6.37
N GLY A 149 26.63 -16.11 5.53
CA GLY A 149 26.97 -17.53 5.46
C GLY A 149 26.08 -18.34 4.52
N ASN A 150 25.16 -17.74 3.79
CA ASN A 150 24.25 -18.41 2.88
C ASN A 150 24.83 -18.49 1.46
N ILE A 151 24.64 -19.62 0.81
CA ILE A 151 25.05 -19.84 -0.59
C ILE A 151 23.77 -19.93 -1.44
N LEU A 152 23.49 -18.90 -2.22
CA LEU A 152 22.36 -18.91 -3.14
C LEU A 152 22.77 -19.46 -4.51
N PRO A 153 21.87 -20.15 -5.23
CA PRO A 153 22.08 -20.55 -6.62
C PRO A 153 22.11 -19.30 -7.52
N LYS A 154 22.68 -19.38 -8.72
CA LYS A 154 22.65 -18.28 -9.71
C LYS A 154 21.24 -17.93 -10.16
N THR A 155 20.36 -18.95 -10.23
CA THR A 155 18.97 -18.83 -10.64
C THR A 155 18.09 -19.74 -9.79
N VAL A 156 16.88 -19.27 -9.48
CA VAL A 156 15.82 -20.06 -8.86
C VAL A 156 14.73 -20.29 -9.91
N PRO A 157 14.41 -21.56 -10.26
CA PRO A 157 13.36 -21.86 -11.24
C PRO A 157 11.98 -21.46 -10.70
N PRO A 158 10.93 -21.45 -11.56
CA PRO A 158 9.55 -21.33 -11.09
C PRO A 158 9.22 -22.40 -10.05
N GLY A 159 8.49 -22.02 -9.02
CA GLY A 159 8.08 -22.93 -7.94
C GLY A 159 7.91 -22.23 -6.60
N PRO A 160 7.58 -22.98 -5.54
CA PRO A 160 7.27 -22.44 -4.21
C PRO A 160 8.44 -21.71 -3.56
N ASP A 161 9.67 -22.00 -3.92
CA ASP A 161 10.88 -21.37 -3.38
C ASP A 161 11.27 -20.10 -4.14
N ASN A 162 10.53 -19.73 -5.19
CA ASN A 162 10.86 -18.56 -5.99
C ASN A 162 10.30 -17.28 -5.36
N PRO A 163 11.14 -16.33 -4.92
CA PRO A 163 10.68 -15.10 -4.26
C PRO A 163 9.93 -14.14 -5.18
N LEU A 164 9.94 -14.36 -6.51
CA LEU A 164 9.12 -13.59 -7.45
C LEU A 164 7.68 -14.07 -7.53
N GLY A 165 7.34 -15.21 -6.93
CA GLY A 165 6.03 -15.84 -7.08
C GLY A 165 5.77 -16.26 -8.52
N GLU A 166 4.49 -16.33 -8.90
CA GLU A 166 4.07 -16.85 -10.22
C GLU A 166 4.04 -15.80 -11.33
N HIS A 167 4.03 -14.51 -11.01
CA HIS A 167 3.85 -13.44 -11.98
C HIS A 167 4.82 -12.28 -11.74
N SER A 168 5.36 -11.72 -12.81
CA SER A 168 6.19 -10.53 -12.73
C SER A 168 6.02 -9.61 -13.93
N PHE A 169 6.22 -8.31 -13.68
CA PHE A 169 6.35 -7.25 -14.69
C PHE A 169 7.74 -6.64 -14.58
N ARG A 170 8.35 -6.40 -15.73
CA ARG A 170 9.62 -5.67 -15.81
C ARG A 170 9.34 -4.19 -16.03
N LEU A 171 9.99 -3.33 -15.27
CA LEU A 171 9.98 -1.89 -15.49
C LEU A 171 11.04 -1.50 -16.54
N SER A 172 10.70 -0.54 -17.39
CA SER A 172 11.62 -0.04 -18.42
C SER A 172 12.87 0.63 -17.84
N HIS A 173 13.96 0.55 -18.57
CA HIS A 173 15.24 1.18 -18.22
C HIS A 173 15.75 0.88 -16.81
N SER A 174 15.33 -0.27 -16.25
CA SER A 174 15.70 -0.67 -14.90
C SER A 174 15.79 -2.19 -14.75
N SER A 175 16.39 -2.65 -13.65
CA SER A 175 16.34 -4.05 -13.22
C SER A 175 15.19 -4.35 -12.27
N TYR A 176 14.38 -3.34 -11.92
CA TYR A 176 13.30 -3.49 -10.96
C TYR A 176 12.07 -4.16 -11.56
N LEU A 177 11.38 -4.92 -10.72
CA LEU A 177 10.19 -5.67 -11.07
C LEU A 177 9.02 -5.25 -10.16
N ILE A 178 7.79 -5.42 -10.68
CA ILE A 178 6.60 -5.63 -9.87
C ILE A 178 6.31 -7.11 -9.95
N HIS A 179 6.22 -7.83 -8.82
CA HIS A 179 6.13 -9.28 -8.80
C HIS A 179 5.28 -9.80 -7.65
N GLY A 180 4.92 -11.07 -7.68
CA GLY A 180 4.31 -11.78 -6.56
C GLY A 180 5.32 -12.04 -5.44
N THR A 181 4.98 -12.98 -4.58
CA THR A 181 5.88 -13.42 -3.52
C THR A 181 5.55 -14.85 -3.11
N ASN A 182 6.54 -15.57 -2.61
CA ASN A 182 6.35 -16.81 -1.87
C ASN A 182 6.26 -16.57 -0.35
N ASP A 183 6.56 -15.34 0.10
CA ASP A 183 6.45 -14.92 1.49
C ASP A 183 5.62 -13.63 1.60
N PRO A 184 4.30 -13.75 1.84
CA PRO A 184 3.41 -12.60 1.97
C PRO A 184 3.68 -11.70 3.19
N THR A 185 4.45 -12.15 4.18
CA THR A 185 4.76 -11.37 5.40
C THR A 185 5.56 -10.10 5.09
N GLY A 186 6.24 -10.07 3.94
CA GLY A 186 6.96 -8.89 3.44
C GLY A 186 6.08 -7.81 2.83
N ILE A 187 4.76 -8.04 2.66
CA ILE A 187 3.86 -7.04 2.07
C ILE A 187 3.51 -5.96 3.11
N GLY A 188 3.60 -4.71 2.69
CA GLY A 188 3.34 -3.53 3.54
C GLY A 188 4.52 -3.08 4.39
N ILE A 189 5.69 -3.70 4.20
CA ILE A 189 6.93 -3.30 4.87
C ILE A 189 8.08 -3.14 3.87
N PRO A 190 9.18 -2.45 4.24
CA PRO A 190 10.42 -2.42 3.46
C PRO A 190 11.14 -3.78 3.57
N SER A 191 10.91 -4.69 2.61
CA SER A 191 11.39 -6.07 2.65
C SER A 191 12.25 -6.48 1.46
N THR A 192 12.12 -5.78 0.33
CA THR A 192 12.77 -6.19 -0.93
C THR A 192 14.13 -5.53 -1.16
N SER A 193 14.82 -5.96 -2.22
CA SER A 193 16.03 -5.30 -2.73
C SER A 193 15.70 -4.25 -3.81
N GLY A 194 14.61 -3.47 -3.60
CA GLY A 194 14.18 -2.38 -4.46
C GLY A 194 13.01 -2.71 -5.40
N CYS A 195 12.68 -3.97 -5.61
CA CYS A 195 11.49 -4.38 -6.34
C CYS A 195 10.20 -4.11 -5.55
N ILE A 196 9.08 -4.21 -6.21
CA ILE A 196 7.75 -4.06 -5.63
C ILE A 196 7.08 -5.43 -5.59
N SER A 197 6.78 -5.95 -4.39
CA SER A 197 6.08 -7.21 -4.23
C SER A 197 4.60 -7.00 -3.90
N LEU A 198 3.74 -7.88 -4.38
CA LEU A 198 2.30 -7.90 -4.13
C LEU A 198 1.88 -9.28 -3.61
N PHE A 199 0.73 -9.36 -2.94
CA PHE A 199 0.11 -10.64 -2.62
C PHE A 199 -0.07 -11.49 -3.89
N PRO A 200 0.00 -12.83 -3.79
CA PRO A 200 -0.11 -13.73 -4.96
C PRO A 200 -1.38 -13.52 -5.78
N ASP A 201 -2.53 -13.34 -5.13
CA ASP A 201 -3.80 -13.10 -5.82
C ASP A 201 -3.87 -11.72 -6.48
N ASP A 202 -3.29 -10.70 -5.83
CA ASP A 202 -3.24 -9.34 -6.34
C ASP A 202 -2.41 -9.24 -7.62
N ILE A 203 -1.19 -9.81 -7.60
CA ILE A 203 -0.33 -9.82 -8.79
C ILE A 203 -0.95 -10.62 -9.93
N ALA A 204 -1.63 -11.74 -9.63
CA ALA A 204 -2.32 -12.54 -10.64
C ALA A 204 -3.46 -11.76 -11.32
N GLN A 205 -4.25 -11.00 -10.55
CA GLN A 205 -5.29 -10.13 -11.08
C GLN A 205 -4.72 -8.96 -11.87
N LEU A 206 -3.69 -8.29 -11.35
CA LEU A 206 -2.99 -7.21 -12.03
C LEU A 206 -2.41 -7.71 -13.36
N PHE A 207 -1.83 -8.91 -13.36
CA PHE A 207 -1.23 -9.54 -14.54
C PHE A 207 -2.23 -9.75 -15.68
N LYS A 208 -3.48 -10.09 -15.37
CA LYS A 208 -4.54 -10.27 -16.37
C LYS A 208 -4.93 -8.95 -17.04
N ARG A 209 -4.97 -7.83 -16.27
CA ARG A 209 -5.48 -6.54 -16.76
C ARG A 209 -4.43 -5.65 -17.41
N VAL A 210 -3.21 -5.67 -16.90
CA VAL A 210 -2.18 -4.69 -17.28
C VAL A 210 -1.38 -5.18 -18.49
N PRO A 211 -1.47 -4.51 -19.66
CA PRO A 211 -0.67 -4.85 -20.84
C PRO A 211 0.76 -4.30 -20.74
N THR A 212 1.65 -4.84 -21.58
CA THR A 212 2.96 -4.24 -21.86
C THR A 212 2.78 -2.84 -22.46
N GLY A 213 3.66 -1.91 -22.14
CA GLY A 213 3.54 -0.49 -22.52
C GLY A 213 2.79 0.37 -21.50
N THR A 214 2.08 -0.24 -20.53
CA THR A 214 1.37 0.51 -19.49
C THR A 214 2.34 1.43 -18.75
N PRO A 215 2.04 2.74 -18.63
CA PRO A 215 2.87 3.67 -17.89
C PRO A 215 2.79 3.40 -16.39
N VAL A 216 3.95 3.53 -15.72
CA VAL A 216 4.11 3.34 -14.27
C VAL A 216 4.78 4.58 -13.70
N GLN A 217 4.15 5.21 -12.71
CA GLN A 217 4.73 6.32 -11.96
C GLN A 217 4.98 5.86 -10.52
N ILE A 218 6.21 6.00 -10.05
CA ILE A 218 6.60 5.71 -8.67
C ILE A 218 6.86 7.05 -7.97
N VAL A 219 6.15 7.29 -6.88
CA VAL A 219 6.20 8.52 -6.07
C VAL A 219 6.46 8.19 -4.60
N ASP A 220 6.89 9.21 -3.86
CA ASP A 220 7.03 9.14 -2.40
C ASP A 220 6.31 10.34 -1.79
N ILE A 221 5.00 10.18 -1.57
CA ILE A 221 4.09 11.23 -1.08
C ILE A 221 3.51 10.78 0.27
N PRO A 222 4.18 11.11 1.38
CA PRO A 222 3.76 10.63 2.70
C PRO A 222 2.51 11.34 3.25
N ILE A 223 2.24 12.57 2.81
CA ILE A 223 1.07 13.33 3.24
C ILE A 223 0.30 13.77 2.01
N LYS A 224 -0.97 13.42 1.97
CA LYS A 224 -1.88 13.79 0.89
C LYS A 224 -2.93 14.74 1.43
N ILE A 225 -3.10 15.88 0.75
CA ILE A 225 -4.10 16.89 1.06
C ILE A 225 -4.90 17.19 -0.20
N THR A 226 -6.22 17.25 -0.06
CA THR A 226 -7.12 17.59 -1.16
C THR A 226 -8.37 18.27 -0.66
N ARG A 227 -9.14 18.88 -1.58
CA ARG A 227 -10.43 19.50 -1.28
C ARG A 227 -11.53 18.89 -2.13
N THR A 228 -12.68 18.68 -1.50
CA THR A 228 -13.94 18.33 -2.16
C THR A 228 -15.01 19.30 -1.69
N GLY A 229 -15.42 20.22 -2.55
CA GLY A 229 -16.26 21.34 -2.15
C GLY A 229 -15.57 22.20 -1.07
N LYS A 230 -16.22 22.37 0.06
CA LYS A 230 -15.67 23.13 1.20
C LYS A 230 -14.85 22.30 2.18
N THR A 231 -14.87 20.97 2.05
CA THR A 231 -14.17 20.07 2.96
C THR A 231 -12.72 19.89 2.52
N LEU A 232 -11.78 20.18 3.40
CA LEU A 232 -10.38 19.78 3.28
C LEU A 232 -10.24 18.32 3.75
N TRP A 233 -9.44 17.54 3.06
CA TRP A 233 -9.11 16.18 3.44
C TRP A 233 -7.62 16.03 3.59
N ALA A 234 -7.19 15.34 4.63
CA ALA A 234 -5.77 15.02 4.86
C ALA A 234 -5.62 13.54 5.18
N GLU A 235 -4.54 12.94 4.71
CA GLU A 235 -4.17 11.54 4.95
C GLU A 235 -2.66 11.47 5.12
N SER A 236 -2.18 10.76 6.16
CA SER A 236 -0.77 10.68 6.51
C SER A 236 -0.27 9.23 6.54
N HIS A 237 0.87 9.01 5.88
CA HIS A 237 1.60 7.73 5.79
C HIS A 237 3.08 7.93 6.08
N LEU A 238 3.40 8.71 7.07
CA LEU A 238 4.79 8.99 7.40
C LEU A 238 5.49 7.73 7.90
N ASN A 239 6.60 7.39 7.27
CA ASN A 239 7.50 6.37 7.76
C ASN A 239 8.36 6.99 8.86
N LEU A 240 8.13 6.55 10.07
CA LEU A 240 8.91 7.00 11.21
C LEU A 240 10.28 6.33 11.14
N LYS A 241 11.33 7.13 11.12
CA LYS A 241 12.70 6.62 11.16
C LYS A 241 12.95 6.01 12.54
N ASN A 242 13.69 4.91 12.57
CA ASN A 242 14.20 4.26 13.79
C ASN A 242 13.13 3.67 14.75
N GLY A 243 11.95 3.27 14.27
CA GLY A 243 10.90 2.69 15.11
C GLY A 243 10.30 3.66 16.13
N GLN A 244 10.60 4.95 16.03
CA GLN A 244 9.99 5.98 16.86
C GLN A 244 8.61 6.35 16.28
N ASN A 245 7.59 6.30 17.12
CA ASN A 245 6.21 6.64 16.75
C ASN A 245 5.94 8.15 16.71
N HIS A 246 6.96 9.00 16.79
CA HIS A 246 6.77 10.45 16.85
C HIS A 246 7.85 11.20 16.07
N PHE A 247 7.44 12.24 15.36
CA PHE A 247 8.34 13.25 14.79
C PHE A 247 8.94 14.09 15.91
N THR A 248 10.16 14.55 15.70
CA THR A 248 10.64 15.69 16.48
C THR A 248 9.76 16.90 16.17
N LYS A 249 9.63 17.81 17.14
CA LYS A 249 8.87 19.06 16.92
C LYS A 249 9.35 19.81 15.68
N GLN A 250 10.67 19.86 15.46
CA GLN A 250 11.26 20.53 14.30
C GLN A 250 10.83 19.88 12.97
N GLU A 251 10.86 18.55 12.87
CA GLU A 251 10.44 17.84 11.65
C GLU A 251 8.96 18.08 11.35
N SER A 252 8.11 18.06 12.39
CA SER A 252 6.69 18.37 12.26
C SER A 252 6.48 19.81 11.78
N ASP A 253 7.19 20.78 12.36
CA ASP A 253 7.06 22.19 11.98
C ASP A 253 7.53 22.44 10.54
N ASP A 254 8.64 21.82 10.11
CA ASP A 254 9.14 21.93 8.74
C ASP A 254 8.17 21.31 7.71
N ILE A 255 7.51 20.22 8.06
CA ILE A 255 6.45 19.62 7.27
C ILE A 255 5.28 20.58 7.15
N MET A 256 4.82 21.14 8.26
CA MET A 256 3.66 22.06 8.30
C MET A 256 3.89 23.33 7.49
N VAL A 257 5.09 23.91 7.54
CA VAL A 257 5.46 25.09 6.73
C VAL A 257 5.36 24.77 5.23
N ARG A 258 5.86 23.62 4.81
CA ARG A 258 5.78 23.18 3.41
C ARG A 258 4.33 22.94 2.97
N LEU A 259 3.53 22.25 3.77
CA LEU A 259 2.12 21.97 3.48
C LEU A 259 1.29 23.24 3.38
N LYS A 260 1.50 24.20 4.28
CA LYS A 260 0.85 25.53 4.23
C LYS A 260 1.11 26.22 2.90
N LYS A 261 2.37 26.25 2.46
CA LYS A 261 2.75 26.88 1.20
C LYS A 261 2.16 26.15 -0.02
N MET A 262 2.19 24.81 -0.01
CA MET A 262 1.75 23.98 -1.15
C MET A 262 0.23 23.99 -1.33
N HIS A 263 -0.53 24.01 -0.23
CA HIS A 263 -1.99 23.83 -0.24
C HIS A 263 -2.79 25.07 0.18
N GLY A 264 -2.12 26.17 0.52
CA GLY A 264 -2.77 27.41 0.94
C GLY A 264 -3.59 27.25 2.22
N LEU A 265 -3.06 26.48 3.21
CA LEU A 265 -3.78 26.17 4.43
C LEU A 265 -3.94 27.39 5.33
N SER A 266 -5.16 27.61 5.89
CA SER A 266 -5.41 28.57 6.96
C SER A 266 -4.75 28.13 8.26
N ALA A 267 -4.70 29.04 9.25
CA ALA A 267 -4.16 28.72 10.57
C ALA A 267 -4.97 27.60 11.26
N GLU A 268 -6.28 27.64 11.12
CA GLU A 268 -7.19 26.64 11.69
C GLU A 268 -7.05 25.28 11.01
N GLU A 269 -6.98 25.24 9.67
CA GLU A 269 -6.73 24.00 8.92
C GLU A 269 -5.39 23.36 9.30
N MET A 270 -4.36 24.16 9.56
CA MET A 270 -3.06 23.67 10.00
C MET A 270 -3.10 22.93 11.34
N VAL A 271 -3.96 23.39 12.28
CA VAL A 271 -4.14 22.68 13.57
C VAL A 271 -4.68 21.28 13.33
N HIS A 272 -5.72 21.13 12.52
CA HIS A 272 -6.33 19.84 12.21
C HIS A 272 -5.40 18.94 11.38
N VAL A 273 -4.70 19.50 10.38
CA VAL A 273 -3.72 18.74 9.58
C VAL A 273 -2.59 18.22 10.47
N ARG A 274 -2.15 18.99 11.47
CA ARG A 274 -1.13 18.53 12.43
C ARG A 274 -1.62 17.31 13.21
N VAL A 275 -2.86 17.29 13.68
CA VAL A 275 -3.45 16.12 14.35
C VAL A 275 -3.42 14.89 13.43
N VAL A 276 -3.85 15.04 12.18
CA VAL A 276 -3.81 13.92 11.20
C VAL A 276 -2.39 13.39 10.97
N ILE A 277 -1.38 14.28 10.99
CA ILE A 277 0.03 13.91 10.86
C ILE A 277 0.52 13.15 12.09
N GLU A 278 0.16 13.60 13.28
CA GLU A 278 0.58 13.00 14.55
C GLU A 278 -0.10 11.65 14.78
N GLU A 279 -1.38 11.51 14.51
CA GLU A 279 -2.10 10.24 14.55
C GLU A 279 -1.62 9.26 13.47
N ASN A 280 -1.29 9.78 12.29
CA ASN A 280 -0.68 9.04 11.17
C ASN A 280 -1.40 7.71 10.84
N THR A 281 -2.73 7.68 10.91
CA THR A 281 -3.54 6.45 10.74
C THR A 281 -3.51 5.88 9.33
N GLY A 282 -3.25 6.71 8.32
CA GLY A 282 -3.35 6.30 6.91
C GLY A 282 -4.79 6.26 6.37
N ILE A 283 -5.72 6.86 7.11
CA ILE A 283 -7.12 7.05 6.70
C ILE A 283 -7.33 8.52 6.33
N PRO A 284 -8.03 8.83 5.21
CA PRO A 284 -8.45 10.18 4.91
C PRO A 284 -9.34 10.76 6.01
N TYR A 285 -8.98 11.91 6.55
CA TYR A 285 -9.73 12.61 7.57
C TYR A 285 -10.36 13.89 6.99
N PRO A 286 -11.70 14.06 7.09
CA PRO A 286 -12.38 15.28 6.66
C PRO A 286 -12.22 16.40 7.69
N ILE A 287 -11.76 17.56 7.23
CA ILE A 287 -11.60 18.78 8.02
C ILE A 287 -12.65 19.79 7.54
N GLN A 288 -13.67 20.00 8.36
CA GLN A 288 -14.71 21.00 8.11
C GLN A 288 -14.50 22.16 9.09
N LEU A 289 -14.34 23.34 8.55
CA LEU A 289 -14.29 24.57 9.35
C LEU A 289 -15.71 25.14 9.42
N HIS A 290 -16.09 25.57 10.58
CA HIS A 290 -17.40 26.17 10.88
C HIS A 290 -17.42 27.65 10.60
#